data_1f828958911359ec0bd23a99be327cb3
#
_entry.id   1f828958911359ec0bd23a99be327cb3
#
_cell.length_a   1.000
_cell.length_b   1.000
_cell.length_c   1.000
_cell.angle_alpha   90.00
_cell.angle_beta   90.00
_cell.angle_gamma   90.00
#
_symmetry.space_group_name_H-M   'P 1'
#
loop_
_entity.id
_entity.type
_entity.pdbx_description
1 polymer ?
#
loop_
_entity_poly.entity_id
_entity_poly.type
_entity_poly.pdbx_seq_one_letter_code
_entity_poly.pdbx_strand_id
1 'polypeptide(L)'
;EQGRITRQQNKDVITNLAVEAGLSIPNKEIVDTGTLPQTLKYPIITKVLASTMGAWKDDVHICNSEAELIEAYKKIKSPKLCLQEYIHKKGEFCMEGFSINDGKDVFIPLVCNYQRYYDNSYGHYMTFSPFTDDSLKQKICTLFQNTKYNGIFEIEFMRGPNDEIYFLEINFRASTWNYAMT
;
A
#
# COMPACT_ATOMS: atom_id res chain seq x y z
N GLU A 1 -15.57 10.40 17.80
CA GLU A 1 -14.43 10.83 16.96
C GLU A 1 -13.21 9.92 17.13
N GLN A 2 -12.79 9.58 18.33
CA GLN A 2 -11.62 8.72 18.58
C GLN A 2 -11.72 7.33 17.92
N GLY A 3 -12.90 6.70 17.92
CA GLY A 3 -13.12 5.42 17.25
C GLY A 3 -13.02 5.48 15.72
N ARG A 4 -13.30 6.63 15.11
CA ARG A 4 -13.11 6.86 13.66
C ARG A 4 -11.63 6.89 13.28
N ILE A 5 -10.81 7.63 14.02
CA ILE A 5 -9.37 7.74 13.77
C ILE A 5 -8.70 6.36 13.89
N THR A 6 -9.03 5.59 14.94
CA THR A 6 -8.48 4.25 15.16
C THR A 6 -8.84 3.29 14.00
N ARG A 7 -10.06 3.38 13.46
CA ARG A 7 -10.51 2.56 12.33
C ARG A 7 -9.78 2.94 11.04
N GLN A 8 -9.55 4.22 10.79
CA GLN A 8 -8.82 4.72 9.62
C GLN A 8 -7.33 4.39 9.66
N GLN A 9 -6.76 4.20 10.86
CA GLN A 9 -5.36 3.79 11.03
C GLN A 9 -5.14 2.28 10.94
N ASN A 10 -6.21 1.48 10.93
CA ASN A 10 -6.11 0.03 10.80
C ASN A 10 -5.90 -0.36 9.33
N LYS A 11 -4.68 -0.76 8.98
CA LYS A 11 -4.28 -1.12 7.61
C LYS A 11 -5.15 -2.22 7.00
N ASP A 12 -5.59 -3.20 7.78
CA ASP A 12 -6.42 -4.30 7.28
C ASP A 12 -7.83 -3.81 6.93
N VAL A 13 -8.42 -2.95 7.76
CA VAL A 13 -9.73 -2.34 7.47
C VAL A 13 -9.67 -1.52 6.18
N ILE A 14 -8.64 -0.68 6.02
CA ILE A 14 -8.47 0.14 4.83
C ILE A 14 -8.23 -0.73 3.59
N THR A 15 -7.42 -1.78 3.70
CA THR A 15 -7.19 -2.72 2.60
C THR A 15 -8.49 -3.39 2.14
N ASN A 16 -9.35 -3.83 3.07
CA ASN A 16 -10.64 -4.42 2.73
C ASN A 16 -11.57 -3.41 2.05
N LEU A 17 -11.64 -2.17 2.55
CA LEU A 17 -12.41 -1.10 1.91
C LEU A 17 -11.89 -0.74 0.52
N ALA A 18 -10.58 -0.84 0.29
CA ALA A 18 -9.97 -0.65 -1.03
C ALA A 18 -10.41 -1.75 -2.00
N VAL A 19 -10.43 -3.01 -1.57
CA VAL A 19 -10.94 -4.14 -2.37
C VAL A 19 -12.43 -3.97 -2.68
N GLU A 20 -13.24 -3.61 -1.69
CA GLU A 20 -14.67 -3.32 -1.87
C GLU A 20 -14.92 -2.17 -2.84
N ALA A 21 -14.01 -1.21 -2.91
CA ALA A 21 -14.04 -0.11 -3.88
C ALA A 21 -13.53 -0.51 -5.29
N GLY A 22 -13.12 -1.77 -5.47
CA GLY A 22 -12.62 -2.30 -6.74
C GLY A 22 -11.16 -2.00 -7.03
N LEU A 23 -10.37 -1.57 -6.02
CA LEU A 23 -8.92 -1.45 -6.14
C LEU A 23 -8.28 -2.82 -6.02
N SER A 24 -7.28 -3.09 -6.88
CA SER A 24 -6.50 -4.32 -6.79
C SER A 24 -5.43 -4.19 -5.70
N ILE A 25 -5.20 -5.27 -4.97
CA ILE A 25 -4.10 -5.41 -4.00
C ILE A 25 -3.30 -6.66 -4.35
N PRO A 26 -2.01 -6.76 -3.99
CA PRO A 26 -1.31 -8.02 -4.07
C PRO A 26 -1.96 -9.08 -3.18
N ASN A 27 -2.04 -10.32 -3.67
CA ASN A 27 -2.59 -11.43 -2.89
C ASN A 27 -1.78 -11.62 -1.60
N LYS A 28 -2.47 -11.92 -0.49
CA LYS A 28 -1.81 -12.07 0.81
C LYS A 28 -2.45 -13.16 1.66
N GLU A 29 -1.65 -13.75 2.53
CA GLU A 29 -2.07 -14.68 3.59
C GLU A 29 -1.47 -14.25 4.92
N ILE A 30 -2.27 -14.32 5.98
CA ILE A 30 -1.76 -14.14 7.36
C ILE A 30 -1.54 -15.52 7.94
N VAL A 31 -0.29 -15.79 8.33
CA VAL A 31 0.14 -17.09 8.82
C VAL A 31 0.89 -16.99 10.15
N ASP A 32 0.90 -18.09 10.91
CA ASP A 32 1.84 -18.24 12.00
C ASP A 32 3.26 -18.44 11.44
N THR A 33 4.27 -17.82 12.06
CA THR A 33 5.67 -17.94 11.60
C THR A 33 6.10 -19.40 11.62
N GLY A 34 6.63 -19.86 10.48
CA GLY A 34 6.95 -21.26 10.22
C GLY A 34 5.92 -22.01 9.37
N THR A 35 4.77 -21.40 9.09
CA THR A 35 3.74 -21.99 8.21
C THR A 35 4.00 -21.62 6.76
N LEU A 36 3.89 -22.59 5.84
CA LEU A 36 4.01 -22.37 4.41
C LEU A 36 2.74 -21.76 3.82
N PRO A 37 2.85 -20.97 2.73
CA PRO A 37 1.68 -20.44 2.06
C PRO A 37 0.80 -21.54 1.46
N GLN A 38 -0.51 -21.35 1.50
CA GLN A 38 -1.46 -22.32 0.95
C GLN A 38 -1.84 -22.02 -0.50
N THR A 39 -1.97 -20.76 -0.84
CA THR A 39 -2.46 -20.30 -2.16
C THR A 39 -1.47 -19.45 -2.92
N LEU A 40 -0.54 -18.77 -2.21
CA LEU A 40 0.46 -17.92 -2.83
C LEU A 40 1.53 -18.73 -3.56
N LYS A 41 1.96 -18.19 -4.70
CA LYS A 41 3.08 -18.72 -5.50
C LYS A 41 4.32 -17.87 -5.27
N TYR A 42 5.48 -18.50 -5.28
CA TYR A 42 6.76 -17.77 -5.25
C TYR A 42 7.02 -16.99 -6.55
N PRO A 43 7.69 -15.82 -6.48
CA PRO A 43 8.23 -15.21 -5.28
C PRO A 43 7.18 -14.56 -4.38
N ILE A 44 7.45 -14.57 -3.07
CA ILE A 44 6.64 -13.91 -2.05
C ILE A 44 7.49 -12.96 -1.20
N ILE A 45 6.84 -12.03 -0.53
CA ILE A 45 7.49 -11.12 0.43
C ILE A 45 6.86 -11.29 1.82
N THR A 46 7.71 -11.37 2.85
CA THR A 46 7.27 -11.38 4.25
C THR A 46 7.07 -9.95 4.74
N LYS A 47 6.04 -9.71 5.55
CA LYS A 47 5.75 -8.42 6.19
C LYS A 47 5.24 -8.64 7.61
N VAL A 48 5.68 -7.78 8.55
CA VAL A 48 5.15 -7.79 9.93
C VAL A 48 3.77 -7.14 9.96
N LEU A 49 2.85 -7.71 10.75
CA LEU A 49 1.47 -7.22 10.86
C LEU A 49 1.35 -5.91 11.63
N ALA A 50 2.23 -5.62 12.58
CA ALA A 50 2.14 -4.43 13.44
C ALA A 50 3.47 -3.68 13.53
N SER A 51 3.41 -2.37 13.30
CA SER A 51 4.53 -1.44 13.43
C SER A 51 4.99 -1.16 14.87
N THR A 52 4.24 -1.64 15.85
CA THR A 52 4.45 -1.34 17.28
C THR A 52 5.64 -2.05 17.90
N MET A 53 6.27 -2.99 17.23
CA MET A 53 7.38 -3.78 17.77
C MET A 53 8.77 -3.43 17.21
N GLY A 54 8.93 -2.32 16.52
CA GLY A 54 10.25 -1.74 16.18
C GLY A 54 11.10 -2.46 15.13
N ALA A 55 10.62 -3.52 14.51
CA ALA A 55 11.40 -4.41 13.63
C ALA A 55 11.08 -4.28 12.13
N TRP A 56 10.90 -3.08 11.63
CA TRP A 56 10.35 -2.82 10.29
C TRP A 56 11.20 -3.31 9.11
N LYS A 57 12.51 -3.29 9.24
CA LYS A 57 13.39 -3.60 8.10
C LYS A 57 13.95 -5.01 8.15
N ASP A 58 14.11 -5.57 9.35
CA ASP A 58 14.80 -6.84 9.53
C ASP A 58 13.90 -8.06 9.25
N ASP A 59 12.57 -7.88 9.21
CA ASP A 59 11.60 -8.96 9.00
C ASP A 59 10.96 -8.94 7.60
N VAL A 60 11.47 -8.09 6.69
CA VAL A 60 11.02 -8.03 5.29
C VAL A 60 12.00 -8.82 4.42
N HIS A 61 11.57 -9.97 3.92
CA HIS A 61 12.37 -10.84 3.06
C HIS A 61 11.62 -11.17 1.79
N ILE A 62 12.30 -11.09 0.65
CA ILE A 62 11.81 -11.61 -0.63
C ILE A 62 12.29 -13.06 -0.72
N CYS A 63 11.36 -13.98 -0.88
CA CYS A 63 11.64 -15.43 -0.93
C CYS A 63 11.20 -15.94 -2.31
N ASN A 64 12.16 -16.49 -3.07
CA ASN A 64 11.91 -17.05 -4.40
C ASN A 64 11.53 -18.54 -4.34
N SER A 65 11.68 -19.15 -3.17
CA SER A 65 11.39 -20.56 -2.94
C SER A 65 10.98 -20.82 -1.50
N GLU A 66 10.40 -22.00 -1.26
CA GLU A 66 10.11 -22.51 0.08
C GLU A 66 11.35 -22.56 0.97
N ALA A 67 12.48 -22.99 0.42
CA ALA A 67 13.75 -23.05 1.17
C ALA A 67 14.18 -21.66 1.67
N GLU A 68 14.06 -20.63 0.83
CA GLU A 68 14.37 -19.25 1.21
C GLU A 68 13.40 -18.73 2.29
N LEU A 69 12.13 -19.10 2.22
CA LEU A 69 11.14 -18.73 3.25
C LEU A 69 11.47 -19.38 4.60
N ILE A 70 11.85 -20.66 4.60
CA ILE A 70 12.26 -21.37 5.82
C ILE A 70 13.50 -20.70 6.45
N GLU A 71 14.47 -20.29 5.64
CA GLU A 71 15.65 -19.56 6.13
C GLU A 71 15.28 -18.16 6.66
N ALA A 72 14.35 -17.47 6.01
CA ALA A 72 13.82 -16.18 6.50
C ALA A 72 13.15 -16.34 7.87
N TYR A 73 12.36 -17.39 8.08
CA TYR A 73 11.70 -17.66 9.35
C TYR A 73 12.66 -17.79 10.55
N LYS A 74 13.89 -18.26 10.32
CA LYS A 74 14.89 -18.34 11.40
C LYS A 74 15.32 -16.98 11.94
N LYS A 75 15.14 -15.92 11.16
CA LYS A 75 15.53 -14.54 11.49
C LYS A 75 14.35 -13.74 12.04
N ILE A 76 13.15 -14.08 11.66
CA ILE A 76 11.92 -13.38 12.00
C ILE A 76 11.51 -13.68 13.43
N LYS A 77 11.26 -12.65 14.23
CA LYS A 77 10.86 -12.77 15.65
C LYS A 77 9.36 -12.65 15.88
N SER A 78 8.62 -12.14 14.89
CA SER A 78 7.17 -11.99 15.01
C SER A 78 6.50 -13.37 15.01
N PRO A 79 5.53 -13.64 15.90
CA PRO A 79 4.83 -14.92 15.92
C PRO A 79 3.85 -15.09 14.74
N LYS A 80 3.44 -13.97 14.11
CA LYS A 80 2.57 -13.95 12.92
C LYS A 80 3.09 -12.99 11.88
N LEU A 81 2.90 -13.37 10.62
CA LEU A 81 3.34 -12.63 9.44
C LEU A 81 2.23 -12.50 8.41
N CYS A 82 2.35 -11.48 7.59
CA CYS A 82 1.70 -11.41 6.30
C CYS A 82 2.69 -11.93 5.24
N LEU A 83 2.37 -13.04 4.61
CA LEU A 83 2.98 -13.46 3.35
C LEU A 83 2.21 -12.77 2.23
N GLN A 84 2.91 -12.13 1.30
CA GLN A 84 2.29 -11.41 0.20
C GLN A 84 2.96 -11.78 -1.11
N GLU A 85 2.17 -11.90 -2.18
CA GLU A 85 2.68 -11.99 -3.54
C GLU A 85 3.70 -10.89 -3.80
N TYR A 86 4.87 -11.26 -4.30
CA TYR A 86 5.90 -10.28 -4.68
C TYR A 86 5.66 -9.82 -6.11
N ILE A 87 5.30 -8.56 -6.26
CA ILE A 87 5.12 -7.94 -7.57
C ILE A 87 6.44 -7.33 -8.02
N HIS A 88 6.94 -7.76 -9.18
CA HIS A 88 8.06 -7.12 -9.84
C HIS A 88 7.62 -5.74 -10.34
N LYS A 89 7.81 -4.74 -9.51
CA LYS A 89 7.31 -3.39 -9.80
C LYS A 89 8.02 -2.78 -11.01
N LYS A 90 7.24 -2.22 -11.92
CA LYS A 90 7.68 -1.35 -13.01
C LYS A 90 7.86 0.09 -12.52
N GLY A 91 7.09 0.50 -11.52
CA GLY A 91 7.15 1.82 -10.94
C GLY A 91 6.20 1.97 -9.74
N GLU A 92 6.38 3.06 -9.04
CA GLU A 92 5.48 3.51 -7.96
C GLU A 92 5.04 4.93 -8.24
N PHE A 93 3.83 5.25 -7.81
CA PHE A 93 3.30 6.59 -7.88
C PHE A 93 2.39 6.84 -6.69
N CYS A 94 2.24 8.08 -6.31
CA CYS A 94 1.31 8.49 -5.28
C CYS A 94 0.46 9.67 -5.74
N MET A 95 -0.65 9.84 -5.07
CA MET A 95 -1.58 10.92 -5.27
C MET A 95 -1.82 11.61 -3.95
N GLU A 96 -1.80 12.93 -3.95
CA GLU A 96 -2.25 13.72 -2.81
C GLU A 96 -3.50 14.48 -3.18
N GLY A 97 -4.40 14.62 -2.23
CA GLY A 97 -5.65 15.29 -2.42
C GLY A 97 -6.36 15.58 -1.11
N PHE A 98 -7.58 15.97 -1.21
CA PHE A 98 -8.45 16.13 -0.05
C PHE A 98 -9.86 15.62 -0.33
N SER A 99 -10.56 15.23 0.75
CA SER A 99 -11.95 14.84 0.71
C SER A 99 -12.77 15.66 1.72
N ILE A 100 -14.02 15.92 1.37
CA ILE A 100 -15.01 16.61 2.21
C ILE A 100 -16.36 15.91 2.11
N ASN A 101 -17.36 16.40 2.84
CA ASN A 101 -18.72 15.87 2.86
C ASN A 101 -18.77 14.36 3.14
N ASP A 102 -18.05 13.91 4.18
CA ASP A 102 -17.93 12.50 4.55
C ASP A 102 -17.43 11.61 3.39
N GLY A 103 -16.40 12.09 2.67
CA GLY A 103 -15.75 11.37 1.58
C GLY A 103 -16.53 11.38 0.27
N LYS A 104 -17.62 12.14 0.14
CA LYS A 104 -18.41 12.20 -1.10
C LYS A 104 -17.73 13.03 -2.17
N ASP A 105 -17.04 14.10 -1.78
CA ASP A 105 -16.33 14.98 -2.69
C ASP A 105 -14.83 14.76 -2.52
N VAL A 106 -14.19 14.26 -3.56
CA VAL A 106 -12.76 13.94 -3.58
C VAL A 106 -12.07 14.74 -4.67
N PHE A 107 -11.01 15.46 -4.30
CA PHE A 107 -10.21 16.24 -5.19
C PHE A 107 -8.77 15.76 -5.20
N ILE A 108 -8.26 15.40 -6.40
CA ILE A 108 -6.90 14.90 -6.63
C ILE A 108 -6.31 15.72 -7.79
N PRO A 109 -5.49 16.71 -7.52
CA PRO A 109 -4.94 17.58 -8.56
C PRO A 109 -3.81 16.94 -9.35
N LEU A 110 -2.93 16.19 -8.67
CA LEU A 110 -1.67 15.70 -9.24
C LEU A 110 -1.39 14.25 -8.89
N VAL A 111 -0.65 13.61 -9.79
CA VAL A 111 0.04 12.33 -9.58
C VAL A 111 1.53 12.61 -9.49
N CYS A 112 2.15 12.10 -8.45
CA CYS A 112 3.59 12.08 -8.26
C CYS A 112 4.12 10.71 -8.70
N ASN A 113 4.91 10.67 -9.77
CA ASN A 113 5.52 9.45 -10.27
C ASN A 113 6.98 9.40 -9.81
N TYR A 114 7.36 8.34 -9.10
CA TYR A 114 8.74 8.11 -8.68
C TYR A 114 9.57 7.61 -9.85
N GLN A 115 10.79 8.12 -9.96
CA GLN A 115 11.73 7.82 -11.03
C GLN A 115 13.08 7.37 -10.43
N ARG A 116 13.82 6.54 -11.19
CA ARG A 116 15.18 6.09 -10.85
C ARG A 116 15.26 5.40 -9.48
N TYR A 117 14.85 4.15 -9.43
CA TYR A 117 14.96 3.29 -8.25
C TYR A 117 16.39 2.72 -8.14
N TYR A 118 16.97 2.79 -6.95
CA TYR A 118 18.20 2.11 -6.59
C TYR A 118 17.90 1.12 -5.47
N ASP A 119 18.39 -0.11 -5.58
CA ASP A 119 18.31 -1.17 -4.56
C ASP A 119 16.91 -1.35 -3.95
N ASN A 120 15.86 -1.35 -4.78
CA ASN A 120 14.47 -1.44 -4.36
C ASN A 120 14.01 -0.34 -3.37
N SER A 121 14.79 0.73 -3.25
CA SER A 121 14.41 1.91 -2.45
C SER A 121 13.43 2.82 -3.22
N TYR A 122 13.04 3.91 -2.58
CA TYR A 122 12.26 4.97 -3.22
C TYR A 122 13.01 5.60 -4.40
N GLY A 123 12.28 6.02 -5.42
CA GLY A 123 12.85 6.78 -6.53
C GLY A 123 13.45 8.09 -6.05
N HIS A 124 14.68 8.40 -6.49
CA HIS A 124 15.39 9.62 -6.09
C HIS A 124 14.84 10.89 -6.76
N TYR A 125 14.06 10.72 -7.82
CA TYR A 125 13.45 11.81 -8.58
C TYR A 125 11.96 11.58 -8.71
N MET A 126 11.21 12.66 -8.76
CA MET A 126 9.77 12.66 -8.90
C MET A 126 9.37 13.53 -10.10
N THR A 127 8.37 13.09 -10.83
CA THR A 127 7.69 13.90 -11.84
C THR A 127 6.23 14.05 -11.46
N PHE A 128 5.67 15.22 -11.73
CA PHE A 128 4.28 15.51 -11.44
C PHE A 128 3.50 15.64 -12.73
N SER A 129 2.28 15.10 -12.74
CA SER A 129 1.35 15.21 -13.86
C SER A 129 -0.09 15.37 -13.36
N PRO A 130 -0.99 15.99 -14.13
CA PRO A 130 -2.40 16.00 -13.79
C PRO A 130 -2.95 14.59 -13.68
N PHE A 131 -3.90 14.39 -12.76
CA PHE A 131 -4.61 13.11 -12.66
C PHE A 131 -5.74 13.05 -13.69
N THR A 132 -5.68 12.06 -14.59
CA THR A 132 -6.61 11.94 -15.73
C THR A 132 -7.27 10.56 -15.85
N ASP A 133 -6.98 9.61 -14.94
CA ASP A 133 -7.59 8.27 -14.96
C ASP A 133 -8.96 8.29 -14.26
N ASP A 134 -10.03 8.44 -15.02
CA ASP A 134 -11.40 8.48 -14.50
C ASP A 134 -11.83 7.16 -13.85
N SER A 135 -11.35 6.01 -14.34
CA SER A 135 -11.68 4.70 -13.76
C SER A 135 -11.06 4.55 -12.38
N LEU A 136 -9.79 4.89 -12.24
CA LEU A 136 -9.11 4.86 -10.94
C LEU A 136 -9.71 5.90 -9.99
N LYS A 137 -10.05 7.10 -10.50
CA LYS A 137 -10.72 8.16 -9.73
C LYS A 137 -12.04 7.67 -9.12
N GLN A 138 -12.87 6.98 -9.90
CA GLN A 138 -14.14 6.46 -9.42
C GLN A 138 -13.95 5.47 -8.26
N LYS A 139 -12.98 4.57 -8.35
CA LYS A 139 -12.63 3.63 -7.29
C LYS A 139 -12.15 4.35 -6.03
N ILE A 140 -11.31 5.37 -6.18
CA ILE A 140 -10.84 6.19 -5.06
C ILE A 140 -12.02 6.93 -4.40
N CYS A 141 -12.92 7.53 -5.18
CA CYS A 141 -14.13 8.16 -4.63
C CYS A 141 -14.97 7.16 -3.82
N THR A 142 -15.16 5.95 -4.32
CA THR A 142 -15.87 4.89 -3.58
C THR A 142 -15.15 4.53 -2.27
N LEU A 143 -13.82 4.42 -2.29
CA LEU A 143 -13.04 4.17 -1.08
C LEU A 143 -13.26 5.28 -0.03
N PHE A 144 -13.23 6.57 -0.44
CA PHE A 144 -13.44 7.68 0.49
C PHE A 144 -14.86 7.74 1.03
N GLN A 145 -15.87 7.45 0.22
CA GLN A 145 -17.26 7.33 0.69
C GLN A 145 -17.42 6.24 1.76
N ASN A 146 -16.73 5.10 1.58
CA ASN A 146 -16.76 4.00 2.54
C ASN A 146 -16.02 4.36 3.85
N THR A 147 -14.94 5.14 3.77
CA THR A 147 -14.20 5.61 4.95
C THR A 147 -14.88 6.78 5.66
N LYS A 148 -15.71 7.56 4.95
CA LYS A 148 -16.29 8.83 5.41
C LYS A 148 -15.25 9.81 5.94
N TYR A 149 -14.08 9.84 5.28
CA TYR A 149 -12.97 10.68 5.69
C TYR A 149 -13.15 12.11 5.19
N ASN A 150 -12.82 13.08 6.04
CA ASN A 150 -12.71 14.49 5.70
C ASN A 150 -11.30 14.96 6.04
N GLY A 151 -10.56 15.43 5.06
CA GLY A 151 -9.20 15.93 5.26
C GLY A 151 -8.26 15.65 4.10
N ILE A 152 -6.99 16.00 4.30
CA ILE A 152 -5.92 15.76 3.34
C ILE A 152 -5.49 14.29 3.42
N PHE A 153 -5.17 13.72 2.27
CA PHE A 153 -4.70 12.33 2.16
C PHE A 153 -3.60 12.20 1.12
N GLU A 154 -2.81 11.15 1.28
CA GLU A 154 -1.90 10.62 0.27
C GLU A 154 -2.25 9.15 0.03
N ILE A 155 -2.36 8.73 -1.23
CA ILE A 155 -2.55 7.32 -1.62
C ILE A 155 -1.34 6.85 -2.41
N GLU A 156 -0.80 5.69 -2.05
CA GLU A 156 0.33 5.07 -2.72
C GLU A 156 -0.11 3.88 -3.56
N PHE A 157 0.42 3.83 -4.78
CA PHE A 157 0.18 2.77 -5.74
C PHE A 157 1.47 2.23 -6.32
N MET A 158 1.42 0.98 -6.78
CA MET A 158 2.48 0.33 -7.52
C MET A 158 1.97 -0.09 -8.89
N ARG A 159 2.81 0.04 -9.92
CA ARG A 159 2.59 -0.55 -11.24
C ARG A 159 3.31 -1.89 -11.33
N GLY A 160 2.57 -2.92 -11.68
CA GLY A 160 3.10 -4.23 -12.04
C GLY A 160 3.73 -4.24 -13.44
N PRO A 161 4.30 -5.40 -13.85
CA PRO A 161 5.02 -5.53 -15.12
C PRO A 161 4.17 -5.30 -16.36
N ASN A 162 2.87 -5.57 -16.31
CA ASN A 162 1.91 -5.37 -17.42
C ASN A 162 1.04 -4.12 -17.20
N ASP A 163 1.54 -3.14 -16.44
CA ASP A 163 0.87 -1.88 -16.09
C ASP A 163 -0.37 -2.05 -15.17
N GLU A 164 -0.54 -3.20 -14.52
CA GLU A 164 -1.56 -3.36 -13.48
C GLU A 164 -1.29 -2.38 -12.33
N ILE A 165 -2.34 -1.80 -11.77
CA ILE A 165 -2.25 -0.87 -10.65
C ILE A 165 -2.65 -1.58 -9.38
N TYR A 166 -1.74 -1.60 -8.40
CA TYR A 166 -1.96 -2.15 -7.07
C TYR A 166 -1.99 -1.04 -6.04
N PHE A 167 -3.05 -1.00 -5.24
CA PHE A 167 -3.13 -0.15 -4.06
C PHE A 167 -2.16 -0.67 -2.99
N LEU A 168 -1.35 0.21 -2.43
CA LEU A 168 -0.40 -0.11 -1.37
C LEU A 168 -0.90 0.36 -0.01
N GLU A 169 -1.11 1.66 0.13
CA GLU A 169 -1.61 2.24 1.37
C GLU A 169 -2.24 3.61 1.16
N ILE A 170 -2.92 4.09 2.17
CA ILE A 170 -3.39 5.45 2.29
C ILE A 170 -2.89 6.05 3.60
N ASN A 171 -2.35 7.25 3.51
CA ASN A 171 -1.95 8.09 4.61
C ASN A 171 -2.96 9.22 4.77
N PHE A 172 -3.62 9.30 5.92
CA PHE A 172 -4.61 10.35 6.23
C PHE A 172 -3.90 11.61 6.75
N ARG A 173 -2.96 12.11 5.96
CA ARG A 173 -2.13 13.29 6.21
C ARG A 173 -1.51 13.78 4.89
N ALA A 174 -0.94 14.98 4.91
CA ALA A 174 -0.12 15.48 3.83
C ALA A 174 1.18 14.66 3.70
N SER A 175 1.66 14.51 2.49
CA SER A 175 2.98 13.96 2.17
C SER A 175 4.09 14.98 2.41
N THR A 176 5.33 14.53 2.30
CA THR A 176 6.50 15.43 2.38
C THR A 176 6.69 16.29 1.13
N TRP A 177 6.01 15.97 0.03
CA TRP A 177 6.09 16.68 -1.26
C TRP A 177 4.84 17.53 -1.58
N ASN A 178 3.98 17.78 -0.58
CA ASN A 178 2.75 18.58 -0.75
C ASN A 178 2.99 19.99 -1.28
N TYR A 179 4.20 20.53 -1.11
CA TYR A 179 4.60 21.81 -1.68
C TYR A 179 4.52 21.85 -3.21
N ALA A 180 4.54 20.71 -3.88
CA ALA A 180 4.42 20.64 -5.33
C ALA A 180 3.00 21.00 -5.84
N MET A 181 2.02 21.12 -4.93
CA MET A 181 0.65 21.50 -5.24
C MET A 181 0.39 23.00 -5.02
N THR A 182 1.38 23.73 -4.53
CA THR A 182 1.30 25.18 -4.33
C THR A 182 1.91 25.93 -5.52
#